data_5c0b17072e3539bd82f9a560bc97c785
#
_entry.id   5c0b17072e3539bd82f9a560bc97c785
#
_cell.length_a   1.000
_cell.length_b   1.000
_cell.length_c   1.000
_cell.angle_alpha   90.00
_cell.angle_beta   90.00
_cell.angle_gamma   90.00
#
_symmetry.space_group_name_H-M   'P 1'
#
loop_
_entity.id
_entity.type
_entity.pdbx_description
1 polymer ?
#
loop_
_entity_poly.entity_id
_entity_poly.type
_entity_poly.pdbx_seq_one_letter_code
_entity_poly.pdbx_strand_id
1 'polypeptide(L)'
;PYTRDVGRMGETDALEDAYRFRTPSLRNVALTAPYGHNGAYPTLEGIIRHHLDPIGSLDRWTPEMANLPHVPWLEAIDFVVWDDRFEMDRLRRRVDIQPRELDDAKVAALVDFMHALTGHSARDLPLGIPDTVPSGLPVDK
;
A
#
# COMPACT_ATOMS: atom_id res chain seq x y z
N PRO A 1 9.84 14.89 16.87
CA PRO A 1 10.41 13.82 16.06
C PRO A 1 9.27 12.90 15.61
N TYR A 2 9.12 12.72 14.30
CA TYR A 2 8.20 11.73 13.75
C TYR A 2 8.78 10.32 13.95
N THR A 3 7.91 9.36 14.15
CA THR A 3 8.31 7.96 14.28
C THR A 3 8.25 7.31 12.90
N ARG A 4 9.39 6.88 12.36
CA ARG A 4 9.42 6.10 11.14
C ARG A 4 8.90 4.69 11.40
N ASP A 5 8.22 4.11 10.42
CA ASP A 5 7.81 2.72 10.48
C ASP A 5 8.97 1.82 10.03
N VAL A 6 9.53 1.11 10.97
CA VAL A 6 10.65 0.19 10.73
C VAL A 6 10.20 -1.25 10.48
N GLY A 7 8.88 -1.48 10.40
CA GLY A 7 8.29 -2.79 10.15
C GLY A 7 8.65 -3.81 11.24
N ARG A 8 8.94 -5.03 10.81
CA ARG A 8 9.23 -6.17 11.70
C ARG A 8 10.37 -5.91 12.71
N MET A 9 11.33 -5.03 12.38
CA MET A 9 12.39 -4.67 13.31
C MET A 9 11.84 -4.10 14.62
N GLY A 10 10.70 -3.42 14.60
CA GLY A 10 10.04 -2.91 15.82
C GLY A 10 9.63 -4.00 16.81
N GLU A 11 9.47 -5.26 16.35
CA GLU A 11 9.10 -6.41 17.17
C GLU A 11 10.31 -7.30 17.50
N THR A 12 11.30 -7.38 16.61
CA THR A 12 12.42 -8.33 16.74
C THR A 12 13.70 -7.72 17.26
N ASP A 13 13.84 -6.39 17.25
CA ASP A 13 15.07 -5.64 17.50
C ASP A 13 16.26 -6.05 16.59
N ALA A 14 15.99 -6.78 15.50
CA ALA A 14 16.97 -7.26 14.56
C ALA A 14 17.12 -6.32 13.36
N LEU A 15 18.33 -5.81 13.10
CA LEU A 15 18.58 -4.86 12.02
C LEU A 15 18.25 -5.42 10.62
N GLU A 16 18.39 -6.72 10.41
CA GLU A 16 18.02 -7.38 9.16
C GLU A 16 16.53 -7.33 8.86
N ASP A 17 15.69 -7.16 9.88
CA ASP A 17 14.25 -7.05 9.78
C ASP A 17 13.76 -5.60 9.51
N ALA A 18 14.68 -4.63 9.44
CA ALA A 18 14.32 -3.24 9.15
C ALA A 18 13.62 -3.13 7.79
N TYR A 19 12.45 -2.47 7.79
CA TYR A 19 11.58 -2.25 6.63
C TYR A 19 11.04 -3.56 6.00
N ARG A 20 10.97 -4.63 6.77
CA ARG A 20 10.31 -5.87 6.38
C ARG A 20 8.87 -5.86 6.87
N PHE A 21 7.95 -6.17 5.98
CA PHE A 21 6.51 -6.23 6.26
C PHE A 21 5.96 -7.59 5.82
N ARG A 22 4.83 -7.97 6.43
CA ARG A 22 4.15 -9.21 6.05
C ARG A 22 3.59 -9.11 4.63
N THR A 23 3.80 -10.13 3.83
CA THR A 23 3.13 -10.26 2.53
C THR A 23 1.63 -10.53 2.76
N PRO A 24 0.73 -9.64 2.34
CA PRO A 24 -0.70 -9.83 2.50
C PRO A 24 -1.26 -10.81 1.48
N SER A 25 -2.47 -11.33 1.76
CA SER A 25 -3.23 -12.09 0.77
C SER A 25 -3.71 -11.19 -0.35
N LEU A 26 -3.72 -11.71 -1.58
CA LEU A 26 -4.28 -11.02 -2.75
C LEU A 26 -5.80 -11.25 -2.91
N ARG A 27 -6.44 -12.02 -2.03
CA ARG A 27 -7.89 -12.23 -2.06
C ARG A 27 -8.61 -10.89 -1.95
N ASN A 28 -9.53 -10.64 -2.88
CA ASN A 28 -10.33 -9.40 -2.97
C ASN A 28 -9.49 -8.12 -3.10
N VAL A 29 -8.22 -8.23 -3.52
CA VAL A 29 -7.29 -7.09 -3.59
C VAL A 29 -7.83 -5.93 -4.43
N ALA A 30 -8.61 -6.21 -5.48
CA ALA A 30 -9.20 -5.18 -6.32
C ALA A 30 -10.21 -4.26 -5.60
N LEU A 31 -10.65 -4.62 -4.40
CA LEU A 31 -11.59 -3.85 -3.57
C LEU A 31 -10.90 -3.06 -2.44
N THR A 32 -9.58 -3.15 -2.31
CA THR A 32 -8.85 -2.67 -1.13
C THR A 32 -7.84 -1.56 -1.43
N ALA A 33 -8.13 -0.73 -2.43
CA ALA A 33 -7.34 0.49 -2.66
C ALA A 33 -7.41 1.44 -1.43
N PRO A 34 -6.38 2.24 -1.17
CA PRO A 34 -5.12 2.36 -1.90
C PRO A 34 -4.13 1.24 -1.55
N TYR A 35 -3.10 1.05 -2.39
CA TYR A 35 -2.14 -0.03 -2.33
C TYR A 35 -0.75 0.41 -1.85
N GLY A 36 0.06 -0.58 -1.45
CA GLY A 36 1.34 -0.36 -0.77
C GLY A 36 1.15 -0.25 0.74
N HIS A 37 2.24 -0.36 1.49
CA HIS A 37 2.18 -0.33 2.97
C HIS A 37 1.52 0.94 3.52
N ASN A 38 1.80 2.08 2.91
CA ASN A 38 1.31 3.40 3.30
C ASN A 38 0.24 3.96 2.35
N GLY A 39 -0.32 3.14 1.45
CA GLY A 39 -1.32 3.61 0.49
C GLY A 39 -0.78 4.51 -0.63
N ALA A 40 0.51 4.40 -0.94
CA ALA A 40 1.18 5.26 -1.92
C ALA A 40 0.65 5.15 -3.36
N TYR A 41 -0.06 4.06 -3.69
CA TYR A 41 -0.55 3.79 -5.03
C TYR A 41 -2.07 3.63 -5.04
N PRO A 42 -2.81 4.54 -5.69
CA PRO A 42 -4.27 4.47 -5.73
C PRO A 42 -4.82 3.37 -6.65
N THR A 43 -3.98 2.80 -7.53
CA THR A 43 -4.42 1.81 -8.54
C THR A 43 -3.64 0.50 -8.47
N LEU A 44 -4.29 -0.61 -8.89
CA LEU A 44 -3.62 -1.91 -9.06
C LEU A 44 -2.45 -1.83 -10.04
N GLU A 45 -2.63 -1.13 -11.15
CA GLU A 45 -1.56 -0.95 -12.13
C GLU A 45 -0.35 -0.25 -11.50
N GLY A 46 -0.57 0.81 -10.73
CA GLY A 46 0.49 1.55 -10.04
C GLY A 46 1.32 0.67 -9.13
N ILE A 47 0.68 -0.14 -8.27
CA ILE A 47 1.41 -1.04 -7.36
C ILE A 47 2.08 -2.20 -8.09
N ILE A 48 1.51 -2.72 -9.17
CA ILE A 48 2.15 -3.73 -10.02
C ILE A 48 3.43 -3.17 -10.64
N ARG A 49 3.35 -1.99 -11.25
CA ARG A 49 4.53 -1.32 -11.85
C ARG A 49 5.60 -1.00 -10.81
N HIS A 50 5.19 -0.63 -9.58
CA HIS A 50 6.13 -0.47 -8.47
C HIS A 50 6.90 -1.78 -8.17
N HIS A 51 6.23 -2.93 -8.12
CA HIS A 51 6.90 -4.21 -7.87
C HIS A 51 7.80 -4.65 -9.05
N LEU A 52 7.52 -4.19 -10.25
CA LEU A 52 8.37 -4.47 -11.41
C LEU A 52 9.69 -3.67 -11.41
N ASP A 53 9.68 -2.45 -10.87
CA ASP A 53 10.85 -1.56 -10.78
C ASP A 53 10.76 -0.72 -9.51
N PRO A 54 11.01 -1.28 -8.31
CA PRO A 54 10.78 -0.57 -7.06
C PRO A 54 11.71 0.62 -6.86
N ILE A 55 12.96 0.55 -7.31
CA ILE A 55 13.91 1.68 -7.20
C ILE A 55 13.52 2.81 -8.15
N GLY A 56 13.31 2.52 -9.43
CA GLY A 56 12.88 3.54 -10.38
C GLY A 56 11.49 4.11 -10.04
N SER A 57 10.62 3.29 -9.47
CA SER A 57 9.32 3.75 -8.97
C SER A 57 9.47 4.70 -7.79
N LEU A 58 10.35 4.40 -6.84
CA LEU A 58 10.66 5.29 -5.72
C LEU A 58 11.19 6.65 -6.21
N ASP A 59 12.05 6.64 -7.24
CA ASP A 59 12.63 7.86 -7.80
C ASP A 59 11.62 8.75 -8.55
N ARG A 60 10.57 8.14 -9.11
CA ARG A 60 9.53 8.85 -9.87
C ARG A 60 8.30 9.22 -9.05
N TRP A 61 8.14 8.61 -7.89
CA TRP A 61 6.98 8.86 -7.04
C TRP A 61 6.99 10.27 -6.48
N THR A 62 5.84 10.91 -6.46
CA THR A 62 5.64 12.24 -5.85
C THR A 62 4.35 12.25 -5.02
N PRO A 63 4.22 13.17 -4.04
CA PRO A 63 3.03 13.29 -3.20
C PRO A 63 1.71 13.40 -3.96
N GLU A 64 1.71 14.03 -5.14
CA GLU A 64 0.53 14.19 -5.99
C GLU A 64 0.00 12.86 -6.55
N MET A 65 0.81 11.80 -6.52
CA MET A 65 0.38 10.45 -6.93
C MET A 65 -0.46 9.76 -5.86
N ALA A 66 -0.36 10.18 -4.60
CA ALA A 66 -1.18 9.65 -3.53
C ALA A 66 -2.59 10.26 -3.56
N ASN A 67 -3.59 9.44 -3.18
CA ASN A 67 -4.98 9.91 -3.02
C ASN A 67 -5.30 9.94 -1.52
N LEU A 68 -4.95 11.04 -0.87
CA LEU A 68 -5.17 11.22 0.57
C LEU A 68 -6.43 12.05 0.83
N PRO A 69 -7.18 11.76 1.91
CA PRO A 69 -8.24 12.63 2.34
C PRO A 69 -7.68 13.97 2.83
N HIS A 70 -8.40 15.06 2.57
CA HIS A 70 -8.02 16.38 3.07
C HIS A 70 -8.23 16.44 4.59
N VAL A 71 -7.12 16.43 5.35
CA VAL A 71 -7.11 16.48 6.81
C VAL A 71 -6.07 17.50 7.28
N PRO A 72 -6.46 18.78 7.49
CA PRO A 72 -5.51 19.89 7.64
C PRO A 72 -4.44 19.72 8.73
N TRP A 73 -4.75 19.03 9.82
CA TRP A 73 -3.79 18.79 10.91
C TRP A 73 -2.79 17.64 10.62
N LEU A 74 -3.04 16.82 9.59
CA LEU A 74 -2.11 15.76 9.14
C LEU A 74 -1.25 16.21 7.96
N GLU A 75 -1.72 17.13 7.14
CA GLU A 75 -1.01 17.58 5.93
C GLU A 75 0.44 18.03 6.20
N ALA A 76 0.69 18.61 7.37
CA ALA A 76 2.02 19.05 7.76
C ALA A 76 3.01 17.89 8.03
N ILE A 77 2.52 16.65 8.18
CA ILE A 77 3.32 15.48 8.52
C ILE A 77 3.18 14.32 7.54
N ASP A 78 2.28 14.41 6.54
CA ASP A 78 1.99 13.31 5.60
C ASP A 78 3.23 12.84 4.83
N PHE A 79 4.13 13.75 4.47
CA PHE A 79 5.27 13.45 3.61
C PHE A 79 6.64 13.64 4.27
N VAL A 80 6.70 13.77 5.62
CA VAL A 80 7.97 13.98 6.34
C VAL A 80 9.02 12.90 6.11
N VAL A 81 8.60 11.66 5.86
CA VAL A 81 9.52 10.55 5.53
C VAL A 81 10.03 10.69 4.10
N TRP A 82 9.16 11.07 3.15
CA TRP A 82 9.54 11.31 1.75
C TRP A 82 10.51 12.49 1.62
N ASP A 83 10.34 13.53 2.42
CA ASP A 83 11.24 14.68 2.48
C ASP A 83 12.59 14.36 3.16
N ASP A 84 12.66 13.29 3.95
CA ASP A 84 13.88 12.88 4.64
C ASP A 84 14.78 12.03 3.72
N ARG A 85 15.80 12.65 3.14
CA ARG A 85 16.76 11.99 2.25
C ARG A 85 17.46 10.79 2.88
N PHE A 86 17.71 10.82 4.19
CA PHE A 86 18.36 9.70 4.87
C PHE A 86 17.42 8.51 5.01
N GLU A 87 16.13 8.74 5.27
CA GLU A 87 15.12 7.67 5.29
C GLU A 87 14.91 7.08 3.89
N MET A 88 14.81 7.93 2.86
CA MET A 88 14.69 7.47 1.47
C MET A 88 15.90 6.63 1.04
N ASP A 89 17.12 7.00 1.45
CA ASP A 89 18.31 6.20 1.19
C ASP A 89 18.32 4.86 1.96
N ARG A 90 17.77 4.82 3.17
CA ARG A 90 17.62 3.58 3.94
C ARG A 90 16.65 2.62 3.27
N LEU A 91 15.48 3.11 2.86
CA LEU A 91 14.48 2.34 2.13
C LEU A 91 15.09 1.75 0.84
N ARG A 92 15.77 2.58 0.06
CA ARG A 92 16.44 2.16 -1.19
C ARG A 92 17.41 1.01 -0.98
N ARG A 93 18.24 1.06 0.09
CA ARG A 93 19.20 0.01 0.41
C ARG A 93 18.58 -1.30 0.88
N ARG A 94 17.30 -1.30 1.23
CA ARG A 94 16.57 -2.49 1.71
C ARG A 94 15.76 -3.17 0.61
N VAL A 95 15.70 -2.58 -0.56
CA VAL A 95 15.06 -3.23 -1.72
C VAL A 95 15.93 -4.40 -2.18
N ASP A 96 15.36 -5.59 -2.13
CA ASP A 96 15.99 -6.84 -2.59
C ASP A 96 15.29 -7.46 -3.81
N ILE A 97 14.25 -6.81 -4.30
CA ILE A 97 13.54 -7.21 -5.52
C ILE A 97 14.33 -6.75 -6.74
N GLN A 98 14.63 -7.67 -7.64
CA GLN A 98 15.27 -7.35 -8.91
C GLN A 98 14.24 -6.83 -9.91
N PRO A 99 14.53 -5.74 -10.63
CA PRO A 99 13.64 -5.21 -11.66
C PRO A 99 13.30 -6.26 -12.72
N ARG A 100 12.05 -6.19 -13.22
CA ARG A 100 11.55 -7.05 -14.29
C ARG A 100 10.81 -6.22 -15.31
N GLU A 101 11.09 -6.41 -16.57
CA GLU A 101 10.39 -5.74 -17.65
C GLU A 101 9.18 -6.58 -18.10
N LEU A 102 8.02 -5.95 -18.09
CA LEU A 102 6.80 -6.46 -18.71
C LEU A 102 6.24 -5.38 -19.65
N ASP A 103 5.74 -5.81 -20.79
CA ASP A 103 4.99 -4.93 -21.67
C ASP A 103 3.61 -4.58 -21.08
N ASP A 104 2.97 -3.55 -21.61
CA ASP A 104 1.68 -3.06 -21.10
C ASP A 104 0.57 -4.11 -21.19
N ALA A 105 0.62 -4.99 -22.19
CA ALA A 105 -0.36 -6.06 -22.33
C ALA A 105 -0.26 -7.08 -21.18
N LYS A 106 0.96 -7.41 -20.73
CA LYS A 106 1.18 -8.29 -19.59
C LYS A 106 0.81 -7.62 -18.27
N VAL A 107 1.08 -6.32 -18.14
CA VAL A 107 0.63 -5.55 -16.97
C VAL A 107 -0.90 -5.54 -16.90
N ALA A 108 -1.59 -5.29 -18.01
CA ALA A 108 -3.04 -5.35 -18.07
C ALA A 108 -3.59 -6.73 -17.70
N ALA A 109 -2.97 -7.80 -18.20
CA ALA A 109 -3.35 -9.18 -17.84
C ALA A 109 -3.15 -9.48 -16.34
N LEU A 110 -2.12 -8.90 -15.69
CA LEU A 110 -1.95 -8.99 -14.25
C LEU A 110 -3.05 -8.23 -13.49
N VAL A 111 -3.45 -7.05 -13.97
CA VAL A 111 -4.59 -6.31 -13.40
C VAL A 111 -5.87 -7.14 -13.50
N ASP A 112 -6.16 -7.73 -14.67
CA ASP A 112 -7.32 -8.61 -14.86
C ASP A 112 -7.27 -9.83 -13.93
N PHE A 113 -6.10 -10.42 -13.75
CA PHE A 113 -5.90 -11.51 -12.79
C PHE A 113 -6.23 -11.05 -11.36
N MET A 114 -5.78 -9.87 -10.93
CA MET A 114 -6.11 -9.34 -9.60
C MET A 114 -7.62 -9.12 -9.42
N HIS A 115 -8.32 -8.67 -10.47
CA HIS A 115 -9.77 -8.58 -10.47
C HIS A 115 -10.46 -9.94 -10.36
N ALA A 116 -9.92 -10.98 -11.00
CA ALA A 116 -10.44 -12.34 -10.92
C ALA A 116 -10.33 -12.98 -9.51
N LEU A 117 -9.49 -12.44 -8.64
CA LEU A 117 -9.37 -12.86 -7.25
C LEU A 117 -10.49 -12.31 -6.34
N THR A 118 -11.44 -11.57 -6.91
CA THR A 118 -12.57 -11.00 -6.16
C THR A 118 -13.72 -12.01 -6.08
N GLY A 119 -14.05 -12.42 -4.86
CA GLY A 119 -15.20 -13.30 -4.63
C GLY A 119 -16.54 -12.59 -4.84
N HIS A 120 -17.55 -13.29 -5.39
CA HIS A 120 -18.90 -12.74 -5.54
C HIS A 120 -19.44 -12.19 -4.22
N SER A 121 -19.29 -12.95 -3.15
CA SER A 121 -19.74 -12.54 -1.82
C SER A 121 -19.06 -11.28 -1.26
N ALA A 122 -17.93 -10.87 -1.80
CA ALA A 122 -17.27 -9.63 -1.39
C ALA A 122 -17.86 -8.37 -2.04
N ARG A 123 -18.66 -8.54 -3.11
CA ARG A 123 -19.34 -7.44 -3.82
C ARG A 123 -20.77 -7.24 -3.39
N ASP A 124 -21.47 -8.35 -3.10
CA ASP A 124 -22.92 -8.37 -3.02
C ASP A 124 -23.44 -8.39 -1.58
N LEU A 125 -22.57 -8.13 -0.62
CA LEU A 125 -22.97 -8.43 0.73
C LEU A 125 -22.75 -7.34 1.74
N PRO A 126 -23.73 -7.28 2.65
CA PRO A 126 -23.45 -6.99 4.04
C PRO A 126 -23.12 -8.27 4.83
N LEU A 127 -22.19 -9.15 4.38
CA LEU A 127 -21.77 -10.29 5.19
C LEU A 127 -21.08 -9.79 6.46
N GLY A 128 -21.77 -9.96 7.56
CA GLY A 128 -21.23 -9.62 8.87
C GLY A 128 -21.36 -8.14 9.25
N ILE A 129 -22.00 -7.29 8.43
CA ILE A 129 -22.39 -5.94 8.87
C ILE A 129 -23.72 -6.05 9.60
N PRO A 130 -23.79 -5.85 10.92
CA PRO A 130 -25.04 -5.88 11.64
C PRO A 130 -25.89 -4.66 11.29
N ASP A 131 -27.21 -4.77 11.41
CA ASP A 131 -28.11 -3.62 11.20
C ASP A 131 -27.92 -2.53 12.24
N THR A 132 -27.54 -2.93 13.44
CA THR A 132 -27.24 -2.02 14.57
C THR A 132 -26.09 -2.59 15.39
N VAL A 133 -25.37 -1.71 16.08
CA VAL A 133 -24.36 -2.10 17.09
C VAL A 133 -24.84 -1.71 18.49
N PRO A 134 -24.43 -2.45 19.57
CA PRO A 134 -24.89 -2.17 20.94
C PRO A 134 -24.60 -0.77 21.43
N SER A 135 -23.57 -0.10 20.91
CA SER A 135 -23.22 1.28 21.24
C SER A 135 -24.16 2.34 20.62
N GLY A 136 -25.05 1.94 19.69
CA GLY A 136 -25.90 2.87 18.94
C GLY A 136 -25.17 3.72 17.90
N LEU A 137 -23.89 3.46 17.63
CA LEU A 137 -23.14 4.14 16.57
C LEU A 137 -23.71 3.77 15.20
N PRO A 138 -23.65 4.68 14.21
CA PRO A 138 -24.05 4.37 12.84
C PRO A 138 -23.18 3.28 12.26
N VAL A 139 -23.78 2.41 11.48
CA VAL A 139 -23.08 1.36 10.72
C VAL A 139 -23.09 1.75 9.24
N ASP A 140 -21.89 1.81 8.65
CA ASP A 140 -21.74 2.04 7.22
C ASP A 140 -22.25 0.82 6.43
N LYS A 141 -23.15 1.07 5.46
CA LYS A 141 -23.78 0.04 4.62
C LYS A 141 -23.41 0.23 3.15
#